data_b8a23c79ea0b96e0121eb6ea8c68cd4d
#
_entry.id   b8a23c79ea0b96e0121eb6ea8c68cd4d
#
_cell.length_a   1.000
_cell.length_b   1.000
_cell.length_c   1.000
_cell.angle_alpha   90.00
_cell.angle_beta   90.00
_cell.angle_gamma   90.00
#
_symmetry.space_group_name_H-M   'P 1'
#
loop_
_entity.id
_entity.type
_entity.pdbx_description
1 polymer ?
#
loop_
_entity_poly.entity_id
_entity_poly.type
_entity_poly.pdbx_seq_one_letter_code
_entity_poly.pdbx_strand_id
1 'polypeptide(L)'
;GDKLYVPVENIDVLSRYGSDSDGVALDRLGGEAWQRRKSRMKERIREIAGELIATAALRALKPGDVLAADPGSFAEFVNRFPYQETDDQDRAIADVIDHLAAGKPMDRLVVGVVGFGKTAVALRAAFIAAMAGQQVALVCPTTLLARQHYSNFVERFQGFPVNIGRLSR
;
A
#
# COMPACT_ATOMS: atom_id res chain seq x y z
N GLY A 1 27.08 -18.26 30.30
CA GLY A 1 25.97 -17.44 29.79
C GLY A 1 24.67 -17.86 30.43
N ASP A 2 23.76 -16.92 30.62
CA ASP A 2 22.46 -17.19 31.22
C ASP A 2 21.61 -18.07 30.29
N LYS A 3 20.79 -18.94 30.87
CA LYS A 3 19.88 -19.82 30.12
C LYS A 3 18.44 -19.30 30.29
N LEU A 4 17.75 -19.15 29.17
CA LEU A 4 16.31 -18.84 29.14
C LEU A 4 15.57 -20.13 28.75
N TYR A 5 14.62 -20.53 29.59
CA TYR A 5 13.72 -21.64 29.27
C TYR A 5 12.42 -21.09 28.70
N VAL A 6 12.07 -21.54 27.51
CA VAL A 6 10.84 -21.14 26.81
C VAL A 6 9.92 -22.36 26.79
N PRO A 7 8.66 -22.26 27.23
CA PRO A 7 7.68 -23.33 27.12
C PRO A 7 7.50 -23.75 25.64
N VAL A 8 7.26 -25.02 25.41
CA VAL A 8 7.13 -25.58 24.04
C VAL A 8 5.97 -24.92 23.27
N GLU A 9 4.92 -24.52 23.98
CA GLU A 9 3.78 -23.82 23.41
C GLU A 9 4.14 -22.44 22.81
N ASN A 10 5.27 -21.87 23.22
CA ASN A 10 5.75 -20.55 22.76
C ASN A 10 6.94 -20.67 21.80
N ILE A 11 7.15 -21.82 21.18
CA ILE A 11 8.28 -22.04 20.25
C ILE A 11 8.22 -21.12 19.05
N ASP A 12 7.03 -20.71 18.63
CA ASP A 12 6.80 -19.79 17.50
C ASP A 12 7.33 -18.37 17.75
N VAL A 13 7.58 -18.01 19.02
CA VAL A 13 8.19 -16.73 19.40
C VAL A 13 9.69 -16.74 19.16
N LEU A 14 10.28 -17.92 19.00
CA LEU A 14 11.72 -18.08 18.77
C LEU A 14 12.04 -17.93 17.29
N SER A 15 12.88 -16.96 16.96
CA SER A 15 13.45 -16.83 15.64
C SER A 15 14.97 -16.79 15.69
N ARG A 16 15.60 -17.32 14.64
CA ARG A 16 17.08 -17.25 14.53
C ARG A 16 17.48 -15.79 14.29
N TYR A 17 18.27 -15.24 15.18
CA TYR A 17 18.76 -13.87 15.07
C TYR A 17 20.03 -13.82 14.23
N GLY A 18 19.92 -13.30 13.00
CA GLY A 18 21.04 -13.04 12.10
C GLY A 18 21.82 -14.25 11.61
N SER A 19 22.65 -14.07 10.60
CA SER A 19 23.61 -15.05 10.10
C SER A 19 25.02 -14.85 10.68
N ASP A 20 25.35 -13.64 11.14
CA ASP A 20 26.64 -13.28 11.68
C ASP A 20 26.51 -12.63 13.05
N SER A 21 27.12 -13.28 14.05
CA SER A 21 27.13 -12.82 15.44
C SER A 21 28.16 -11.71 15.73
N ASP A 22 28.93 -11.27 14.73
CA ASP A 22 29.94 -10.26 14.90
C ASP A 22 29.37 -8.87 14.97
N GLY A 23 29.42 -8.28 16.16
CA GLY A 23 29.05 -6.89 16.43
C GLY A 23 27.68 -6.66 17.06
N VAL A 24 26.91 -7.70 17.35
CA VAL A 24 25.59 -7.55 18.01
C VAL A 24 25.74 -7.56 19.52
N ALA A 25 25.42 -6.44 20.17
CA ALA A 25 25.34 -6.37 21.63
C ALA A 25 24.10 -7.11 22.13
N LEU A 26 24.30 -8.28 22.74
CA LEU A 26 23.21 -9.02 23.38
C LEU A 26 22.86 -8.39 24.74
N ASP A 27 21.58 -8.26 25.01
CA ASP A 27 21.11 -7.80 26.32
C ASP A 27 21.24 -8.93 27.36
N ARG A 28 21.59 -8.58 28.62
CA ARG A 28 21.59 -9.53 29.73
C ARG A 28 20.15 -9.82 30.14
N LEU A 29 19.81 -11.10 30.38
CA LEU A 29 18.52 -11.51 30.88
C LEU A 29 18.24 -10.84 32.24
N GLY A 30 17.06 -10.26 32.40
CA GLY A 30 16.65 -9.55 33.62
C GLY A 30 17.28 -8.16 33.79
N GLY A 31 18.10 -7.67 32.85
CA GLY A 31 18.76 -6.39 32.95
C GLY A 31 17.84 -5.20 32.70
N GLU A 32 18.10 -4.07 33.42
CA GLU A 32 17.33 -2.81 33.24
C GLU A 32 17.53 -2.21 31.84
N ALA A 33 18.63 -2.51 31.15
CA ALA A 33 18.92 -1.97 29.82
C ALA A 33 17.84 -2.37 28.81
N TRP A 34 17.39 -3.61 28.83
CA TRP A 34 16.28 -4.11 28.01
C TRP A 34 14.97 -3.40 28.32
N GLN A 35 14.65 -3.24 29.60
CA GLN A 35 13.42 -2.56 30.04
C GLN A 35 13.40 -1.08 29.62
N ARG A 36 14.52 -0.38 29.75
CA ARG A 36 14.66 1.02 29.27
C ARG A 36 14.51 1.11 27.74
N ARG A 37 15.11 0.18 26.98
CA ARG A 37 14.99 0.13 25.51
C ARG A 37 13.56 -0.14 25.10
N LYS A 38 12.89 -1.11 25.74
CA LYS A 38 11.48 -1.42 25.52
C LYS A 38 10.55 -0.24 25.82
N SER A 39 10.80 0.47 26.92
CA SER A 39 10.00 1.65 27.30
C SER A 39 10.15 2.78 26.28
N ARG A 40 11.37 3.11 25.87
CA ARG A 40 11.61 4.13 24.82
C ARG A 40 10.95 3.75 23.49
N MET A 41 11.02 2.46 23.10
CA MET A 41 10.37 1.99 21.88
C MET A 41 8.86 2.10 21.97
N LYS A 42 8.26 1.75 23.11
CA LYS A 42 6.81 1.91 23.34
C LYS A 42 6.38 3.37 23.27
N GLU A 43 7.17 4.28 23.85
CA GLU A 43 6.90 5.72 23.80
C GLU A 43 6.93 6.23 22.35
N ARG A 44 7.96 5.90 21.61
CA ARG A 44 8.09 6.26 20.20
C ARG A 44 6.97 5.68 19.33
N ILE A 45 6.54 4.43 19.59
CA ILE A 45 5.39 3.84 18.89
C ILE A 45 4.10 4.60 19.23
N ARG A 46 3.90 5.04 20.46
CA ARG A 46 2.73 5.85 20.85
C ARG A 46 2.70 7.21 20.17
N GLU A 47 3.86 7.87 20.06
CA GLU A 47 3.98 9.15 19.33
C GLU A 47 3.60 8.97 17.86
N ILE A 48 4.22 7.99 17.16
CA ILE A 48 3.92 7.69 15.76
C ILE A 48 2.44 7.32 15.57
N ALA A 49 1.90 6.48 16.45
CA ALA A 49 0.49 6.11 16.40
C ALA A 49 -0.43 7.33 16.61
N GLY A 50 -0.07 8.25 17.52
CA GLY A 50 -0.80 9.48 17.72
C GLY A 50 -0.86 10.37 16.48
N GLU A 51 0.27 10.55 15.79
CA GLU A 51 0.35 11.30 14.54
C GLU A 51 -0.47 10.66 13.42
N LEU A 52 -0.39 9.33 13.29
CA LEU A 52 -1.17 8.59 12.29
C LEU A 52 -2.68 8.69 12.56
N ILE A 53 -3.10 8.55 13.82
CA ILE A 53 -4.52 8.68 14.21
C ILE A 53 -5.02 10.10 13.94
N ALA A 54 -4.23 11.13 14.29
CA ALA A 54 -4.60 12.51 14.04
C ALA A 54 -4.75 12.79 12.53
N THR A 55 -3.81 12.28 11.71
CA THR A 55 -3.88 12.40 10.26
C THR A 55 -5.10 11.68 9.67
N ALA A 56 -5.40 10.47 10.15
CA ALA A 56 -6.57 9.71 9.74
C ALA A 56 -7.88 10.41 10.14
N ALA A 57 -7.94 10.98 11.34
CA ALA A 57 -9.10 11.75 11.80
C ALA A 57 -9.32 13.01 10.95
N LEU A 58 -8.26 13.77 10.66
CA LEU A 58 -8.34 14.94 9.78
C LEU A 58 -8.82 14.55 8.37
N ARG A 59 -8.35 13.43 7.84
CA ARG A 59 -8.80 12.91 6.55
C ARG A 59 -10.28 12.53 6.58
N ALA A 60 -10.73 11.84 7.62
CA ALA A 60 -12.13 11.41 7.76
C ALA A 60 -13.12 12.59 7.86
N LEU A 61 -12.67 13.75 8.35
CA LEU A 61 -13.47 14.97 8.45
C LEU A 61 -13.50 15.80 7.15
N LYS A 62 -12.56 15.56 6.21
CA LYS A 62 -12.53 16.29 4.96
C LYS A 62 -13.58 15.75 3.99
N PRO A 63 -14.37 16.61 3.33
CA PRO A 63 -15.10 16.21 2.16
C PRO A 63 -14.10 15.89 1.03
N GLY A 64 -14.42 14.90 0.21
CA GLY A 64 -13.69 14.55 -1.01
C GLY A 64 -14.62 14.65 -2.20
N ASP A 65 -14.05 14.61 -3.39
CA ASP A 65 -14.83 14.54 -4.62
C ASP A 65 -15.48 13.16 -4.74
N VAL A 66 -16.70 13.12 -5.28
CA VAL A 66 -17.34 11.88 -5.71
C VAL A 66 -16.78 11.54 -7.08
N LEU A 67 -15.94 10.52 -7.16
CA LEU A 67 -15.30 10.11 -8.41
C LEU A 67 -16.04 8.88 -8.95
N ALA A 68 -16.66 9.05 -10.11
CA ALA A 68 -17.31 7.97 -10.84
C ALA A 68 -16.96 8.09 -12.32
N ALA A 69 -16.69 6.98 -12.96
CA ALA A 69 -16.55 6.92 -14.41
C ALA A 69 -17.89 6.55 -15.04
N ASP A 70 -18.10 6.99 -16.28
CA ASP A 70 -19.20 6.48 -17.08
C ASP A 70 -19.13 4.95 -17.21
N PRO A 71 -20.21 4.21 -16.93
CA PRO A 71 -20.19 2.75 -16.94
C PRO A 71 -19.76 2.15 -18.27
N GLY A 72 -20.11 2.77 -19.41
CA GLY A 72 -19.73 2.30 -20.73
C GLY A 72 -18.23 2.41 -20.97
N SER A 73 -17.65 3.58 -20.69
CA SER A 73 -16.20 3.82 -20.80
C SER A 73 -15.40 2.95 -19.84
N PHE A 74 -15.91 2.74 -18.63
CA PHE A 74 -15.25 1.85 -17.65
C PHE A 74 -15.26 0.40 -18.10
N ALA A 75 -16.40 -0.10 -18.61
CA ALA A 75 -16.50 -1.45 -19.16
C ALA A 75 -15.56 -1.64 -20.35
N GLU A 76 -15.46 -0.66 -21.26
CA GLU A 76 -14.51 -0.69 -22.37
C GLU A 76 -13.07 -0.76 -21.86
N PHE A 77 -12.72 0.03 -20.86
CA PHE A 77 -11.39 0.01 -20.26
C PHE A 77 -11.05 -1.35 -19.63
N VAL A 78 -12.00 -1.93 -18.86
CA VAL A 78 -11.83 -3.24 -18.23
C VAL A 78 -11.67 -4.35 -19.27
N ASN A 79 -12.45 -4.34 -20.34
CA ASN A 79 -12.38 -5.35 -21.40
C ASN A 79 -11.04 -5.38 -22.17
N ARG A 80 -10.20 -4.37 -22.01
CA ARG A 80 -8.85 -4.33 -22.59
C ARG A 80 -7.81 -5.12 -21.80
N PHE A 81 -8.16 -5.64 -20.62
CA PHE A 81 -7.26 -6.48 -19.85
C PHE A 81 -7.29 -7.92 -20.36
N PRO A 82 -6.11 -8.55 -20.60
CA PRO A 82 -6.04 -9.86 -21.21
C PRO A 82 -6.32 -11.01 -20.24
N TYR A 83 -6.49 -10.73 -18.98
CA TYR A 83 -6.69 -11.72 -17.92
C TYR A 83 -8.00 -11.43 -17.18
N GLN A 84 -8.67 -12.51 -16.77
CA GLN A 84 -9.78 -12.41 -15.84
C GLN A 84 -9.25 -12.16 -14.43
N GLU A 85 -9.96 -11.34 -13.68
CA GLU A 85 -9.66 -11.08 -12.29
C GLU A 85 -9.98 -12.31 -11.44
N THR A 86 -9.24 -12.46 -10.36
CA THR A 86 -9.59 -13.40 -9.29
C THR A 86 -10.63 -12.77 -8.36
N ASP A 87 -11.35 -13.58 -7.60
CA ASP A 87 -12.35 -13.10 -6.63
C ASP A 87 -11.79 -12.05 -5.64
N ASP A 88 -10.50 -12.19 -5.27
CA ASP A 88 -9.83 -11.23 -4.38
C ASP A 88 -9.52 -9.91 -5.09
N GLN A 89 -9.16 -9.96 -6.37
CA GLN A 89 -8.94 -8.77 -7.18
C GLN A 89 -10.26 -8.04 -7.42
N ASP A 90 -11.33 -8.75 -7.74
CA ASP A 90 -12.67 -8.18 -7.94
C ASP A 90 -13.16 -7.48 -6.69
N ARG A 91 -13.02 -8.12 -5.52
CA ARG A 91 -13.34 -7.48 -4.24
C ARG A 91 -12.52 -6.22 -3.99
N ALA A 92 -11.20 -6.27 -4.22
CA ALA A 92 -10.34 -5.11 -4.04
C ALA A 92 -10.68 -3.97 -5.00
N ILE A 93 -11.07 -4.28 -6.24
CA ILE A 93 -11.51 -3.30 -7.24
C ILE A 93 -12.84 -2.69 -6.82
N ALA A 94 -13.83 -3.50 -6.44
CA ALA A 94 -15.14 -3.03 -5.98
C ALA A 94 -14.99 -2.09 -4.77
N ASP A 95 -14.23 -2.49 -3.78
CA ASP A 95 -13.92 -1.67 -2.61
C ASP A 95 -13.28 -0.32 -2.95
N VAL A 96 -12.37 -0.29 -3.94
CA VAL A 96 -11.73 0.96 -4.40
C VAL A 96 -12.75 1.84 -5.11
N ILE A 97 -13.61 1.28 -5.96
CA ILE A 97 -14.67 2.01 -6.66
C ILE A 97 -15.65 2.64 -5.66
N ASP A 98 -16.11 1.87 -4.69
CA ASP A 98 -17.01 2.33 -3.65
C ASP A 98 -16.41 3.47 -2.83
N HIS A 99 -15.13 3.37 -2.48
CA HIS A 99 -14.45 4.43 -1.75
C HIS A 99 -14.27 5.70 -2.60
N LEU A 100 -13.95 5.59 -3.89
CA LEU A 100 -13.85 6.74 -4.78
C LEU A 100 -15.20 7.45 -4.95
N ALA A 101 -16.29 6.71 -4.92
CA ALA A 101 -17.65 7.23 -5.00
C ALA A 101 -18.19 7.78 -3.66
N ALA A 102 -17.51 7.53 -2.54
CA ALA A 102 -18.02 7.88 -1.20
C ALA A 102 -17.95 9.37 -0.85
N GLY A 103 -17.35 10.23 -1.69
CA GLY A 103 -17.19 11.65 -1.40
C GLY A 103 -16.26 11.95 -0.21
N LYS A 104 -15.30 11.08 0.04
CA LYS A 104 -14.28 11.21 1.10
C LYS A 104 -12.90 10.87 0.54
N PRO A 105 -11.84 11.53 1.04
CA PRO A 105 -10.48 11.17 0.64
C PRO A 105 -10.17 9.72 1.00
N MET A 106 -9.81 8.91 0.02
CA MET A 106 -9.42 7.53 0.20
C MET A 106 -7.94 7.42 0.57
N ASP A 107 -7.65 6.56 1.54
CA ASP A 107 -6.30 6.06 1.84
C ASP A 107 -6.39 4.55 2.01
N ARG A 108 -5.86 3.82 1.03
CA ARG A 108 -6.04 2.38 0.99
C ARG A 108 -4.74 1.67 0.66
N LEU A 109 -4.36 0.73 1.51
CA LEU A 109 -3.26 -0.18 1.26
C LEU A 109 -3.79 -1.44 0.55
N VAL A 110 -3.26 -1.71 -0.64
CA VAL A 110 -3.52 -2.95 -1.38
C VAL A 110 -2.32 -3.89 -1.22
N VAL A 111 -2.53 -5.01 -0.53
CA VAL A 111 -1.49 -6.01 -0.24
C VAL A 111 -1.68 -7.23 -1.12
N GLY A 112 -0.58 -7.75 -1.65
CA GLY A 112 -0.59 -8.97 -2.46
C GLY A 112 0.83 -9.40 -2.82
N VAL A 113 1.03 -10.66 -3.14
CA VAL A 113 2.33 -11.19 -3.58
C VAL A 113 2.77 -10.58 -4.92
N VAL A 114 4.04 -10.74 -5.27
CA VAL A 114 4.57 -10.29 -6.56
C VAL A 114 3.84 -11.00 -7.71
N GLY A 115 3.44 -10.25 -8.73
CA GLY A 115 2.67 -10.79 -9.86
C GLY A 115 1.17 -10.89 -9.66
N PHE A 116 0.63 -10.60 -8.48
CA PHE A 116 -0.81 -10.72 -8.15
C PHE A 116 -1.70 -9.60 -8.70
N GLY A 117 -1.24 -8.83 -9.66
CA GLY A 117 -2.07 -7.85 -10.36
C GLY A 117 -2.42 -6.58 -9.56
N LYS A 118 -1.65 -6.20 -8.51
CA LYS A 118 -1.88 -4.94 -7.76
C LYS A 118 -1.97 -3.71 -8.68
N THR A 119 -1.19 -3.71 -9.75
CA THR A 119 -1.21 -2.64 -10.76
C THR A 119 -2.54 -2.56 -11.51
N ALA A 120 -3.24 -3.68 -11.70
CA ALA A 120 -4.56 -3.69 -12.35
C ALA A 120 -5.61 -2.96 -11.51
N VAL A 121 -5.56 -3.09 -10.18
CA VAL A 121 -6.41 -2.33 -9.25
C VAL A 121 -6.08 -0.84 -9.33
N ALA A 122 -4.79 -0.49 -9.30
CA ALA A 122 -4.34 0.90 -9.40
C ALA A 122 -4.71 1.56 -10.74
N LEU A 123 -4.62 0.82 -11.85
CA LEU A 123 -5.02 1.31 -13.19
C LEU A 123 -6.51 1.65 -13.25
N ARG A 124 -7.38 0.85 -12.64
CA ARG A 124 -8.83 1.10 -12.58
C ARG A 124 -9.15 2.34 -11.74
N ALA A 125 -8.50 2.49 -10.59
CA ALA A 125 -8.63 3.70 -9.78
C ALA A 125 -8.16 4.96 -10.55
N ALA A 126 -7.00 4.86 -11.22
CA ALA A 126 -6.46 5.94 -12.04
C ALA A 126 -7.40 6.31 -13.21
N PHE A 127 -8.01 5.32 -13.84
CA PHE A 127 -8.98 5.55 -14.91
C PHE A 127 -10.19 6.34 -14.40
N ILE A 128 -10.79 5.91 -13.30
CA ILE A 128 -11.96 6.59 -12.72
C ILE A 128 -11.62 8.04 -12.38
N ALA A 129 -10.50 8.27 -11.72
CA ALA A 129 -10.09 9.61 -11.34
C ALA A 129 -9.79 10.50 -12.56
N ALA A 130 -9.09 9.98 -13.56
CA ALA A 130 -8.76 10.72 -14.79
C ALA A 130 -10.02 11.05 -15.61
N MET A 131 -10.95 10.11 -15.75
CA MET A 131 -12.22 10.33 -16.47
C MET A 131 -13.16 11.29 -15.72
N ALA A 132 -13.02 11.39 -14.39
CA ALA A 132 -13.68 12.42 -13.59
C ALA A 132 -12.99 13.81 -13.65
N GLY A 133 -11.98 13.97 -14.51
CA GLY A 133 -11.25 15.23 -14.69
C GLY A 133 -10.17 15.51 -13.65
N GLN A 134 -9.82 14.55 -12.81
CA GLN A 134 -8.77 14.71 -11.81
C GLN A 134 -7.38 14.35 -12.35
N GLN A 135 -6.36 14.98 -11.80
CA GLN A 135 -4.98 14.61 -12.07
C GLN A 135 -4.57 13.39 -11.24
N VAL A 136 -3.88 12.46 -11.88
CA VAL A 136 -3.38 11.24 -11.23
C VAL A 136 -1.85 11.25 -11.23
N ALA A 137 -1.24 10.99 -10.09
CA ALA A 137 0.19 10.82 -9.96
C ALA A 137 0.52 9.41 -9.46
N LEU A 138 1.31 8.66 -10.24
CA LEU A 138 1.85 7.36 -9.87
C LEU A 138 3.32 7.52 -9.47
N VAL A 139 3.62 7.26 -8.20
CA VAL A 139 5.00 7.33 -7.68
C VAL A 139 5.56 5.93 -7.51
N CYS A 140 6.78 5.71 -8.00
CA CYS A 140 7.47 4.42 -7.89
C CYS A 140 8.96 4.62 -7.56
N PRO A 141 9.60 3.64 -6.90
CA PRO A 141 10.92 3.83 -6.30
C PRO A 141 12.09 3.85 -7.30
N THR A 142 11.90 3.37 -8.53
CA THR A 142 12.99 3.28 -9.52
C THR A 142 12.58 3.78 -10.89
N THR A 143 13.55 4.29 -11.65
CA THR A 143 13.35 4.75 -13.03
C THR A 143 12.93 3.62 -13.97
N LEU A 144 13.36 2.38 -13.69
CA LEU A 144 12.96 1.20 -14.46
C LEU A 144 11.46 0.91 -14.29
N LEU A 145 10.96 0.93 -13.06
CA LEU A 145 9.54 0.77 -12.76
C LEU A 145 8.72 1.92 -13.34
N ALA A 146 9.23 3.17 -13.25
CA ALA A 146 8.56 4.32 -13.86
C ALA A 146 8.39 4.15 -15.38
N ARG A 147 9.40 3.62 -16.08
CA ARG A 147 9.32 3.32 -17.51
C ARG A 147 8.29 2.23 -17.80
N GLN A 148 8.33 1.13 -17.03
CA GLN A 148 7.41 0.01 -17.19
C GLN A 148 5.96 0.43 -16.96
N HIS A 149 5.70 1.16 -15.88
CA HIS A 149 4.35 1.68 -15.61
C HIS A 149 3.90 2.66 -16.68
N TYR A 150 4.76 3.58 -17.12
CA TYR A 150 4.43 4.49 -18.20
C TYR A 150 3.98 3.76 -19.46
N SER A 151 4.72 2.75 -19.91
CA SER A 151 4.36 1.96 -21.10
C SER A 151 3.01 1.26 -20.91
N ASN A 152 2.77 0.66 -19.74
CA ASN A 152 1.51 -0.01 -19.44
C ASN A 152 0.33 0.99 -19.42
N PHE A 153 0.52 2.18 -18.85
CA PHE A 153 -0.52 3.21 -18.83
C PHE A 153 -0.83 3.71 -20.24
N VAL A 154 0.19 4.03 -21.05
CA VAL A 154 -0.01 4.47 -22.44
C VAL A 154 -0.79 3.43 -23.24
N GLU A 155 -0.44 2.15 -23.13
CA GLU A 155 -1.14 1.07 -23.81
C GLU A 155 -2.60 0.95 -23.38
N ARG A 156 -2.86 0.96 -22.06
CA ARG A 156 -4.21 0.75 -21.52
C ARG A 156 -5.14 1.93 -21.72
N PHE A 157 -4.61 3.16 -21.71
CA PHE A 157 -5.40 4.39 -21.88
C PHE A 157 -5.50 4.85 -23.33
N GLN A 158 -4.96 4.10 -24.29
CA GLN A 158 -5.04 4.43 -25.70
C GLN A 158 -6.50 4.63 -26.15
N GLY A 159 -6.79 5.76 -26.80
CA GLY A 159 -8.14 6.10 -27.28
C GLY A 159 -9.04 6.77 -26.25
N PHE A 160 -8.62 6.89 -24.98
CA PHE A 160 -9.31 7.72 -23.99
C PHE A 160 -8.71 9.14 -23.97
N PRO A 161 -9.48 10.17 -23.61
CA PRO A 161 -9.04 11.57 -23.63
C PRO A 161 -8.14 11.89 -22.41
N VAL A 162 -7.06 11.15 -22.25
CA VAL A 162 -6.12 11.28 -21.12
C VAL A 162 -4.70 11.46 -21.64
N ASN A 163 -4.02 12.48 -21.15
CA ASN A 163 -2.61 12.74 -21.45
C ASN A 163 -1.72 12.11 -20.38
N ILE A 164 -0.78 11.27 -20.78
CA ILE A 164 0.13 10.57 -19.89
C ILE A 164 1.54 11.10 -20.06
N GLY A 165 2.12 11.62 -18.99
CA GLY A 165 3.51 12.08 -18.91
C GLY A 165 4.35 11.21 -17.98
N ARG A 166 5.67 11.19 -18.20
CA ARG A 166 6.63 10.55 -17.32
C ARG A 166 7.67 11.56 -16.85
N LEU A 167 7.87 11.60 -15.53
CA LEU A 167 8.93 12.38 -14.89
C LEU A 167 9.95 11.38 -14.29
N SER A 168 11.17 11.41 -14.78
CA SER A 168 12.28 10.63 -14.24
C SER A 168 13.60 11.33 -14.56
N ARG A 169 14.60 11.10 -13.72
CA ARG A 169 15.98 11.52 -14.03
C ARG A 169 16.56 10.66 -15.14
#